data_e4a1587393643848d1c58b6d8c3de04e
#
_entry.id   e4a1587393643848d1c58b6d8c3de04e
#
_cell.length_a   1.000
_cell.length_b   1.000
_cell.length_c   1.000
_cell.angle_alpha   90.00
_cell.angle_beta   90.00
_cell.angle_gamma   90.00
#
_symmetry.space_group_name_H-M   'P 1'
#
loop_
_entity.id
_entity.type
_entity.pdbx_description
1 polymer ?
#
loop_
_entity_poly.entity_id
_entity_poly.type
_entity_poly.pdbx_seq_one_letter_code
_entity_poly.pdbx_strand_id
1 'polypeptide(L)'
;MAYVSLLGDSIIDNKIYVNPGELSVKEHLEDQSGYVFKQLAVDGHRTQDVINYQLDSLTNLSTHNVLSIGGNDLLGHMSFLQSSLELTVVELLEQAVGLLAPIKKR
;
A
#
# COMPACT_ATOMS: atom_id res chain seq x y z
N MET A 1 -16.43 14.14 -14.52
CA MET A 1 -15.95 12.76 -14.46
C MET A 1 -14.81 12.65 -13.44
N ALA A 2 -14.81 11.60 -12.64
CA ALA A 2 -13.77 11.41 -11.67
C ALA A 2 -12.56 10.69 -12.28
N TYR A 3 -11.38 11.21 -12.02
CA TYR A 3 -10.12 10.59 -12.39
C TYR A 3 -9.42 10.23 -11.08
N VAL A 4 -9.33 8.95 -10.80
CA VAL A 4 -8.84 8.46 -9.50
C VAL A 4 -7.47 7.85 -9.66
N SER A 5 -6.51 8.34 -8.92
CA SER A 5 -5.17 7.75 -8.88
C SER A 5 -5.08 6.79 -7.69
N LEU A 6 -4.58 5.60 -7.94
CA LEU A 6 -4.43 4.55 -6.94
C LEU A 6 -2.95 4.43 -6.61
N LEU A 7 -2.59 4.74 -5.38
CA LEU A 7 -1.20 4.71 -4.94
C LEU A 7 -1.03 3.65 -3.86
N GLY A 8 0.12 3.04 -3.80
CA GLY A 8 0.40 2.10 -2.75
C GLY A 8 1.19 0.89 -3.20
N ASP A 9 0.82 -0.26 -2.68
CA ASP A 9 1.55 -1.51 -2.87
C ASP A 9 0.61 -2.62 -3.38
N SER A 10 0.91 -3.86 -3.02
CA SER A 10 0.17 -5.02 -3.51
C SER A 10 -1.26 -5.13 -3.01
N ILE A 11 -1.66 -4.32 -2.04
CA ILE A 11 -3.08 -4.25 -1.66
C ILE A 11 -3.88 -3.76 -2.87
N ILE A 12 -3.31 -2.84 -3.64
CA ILE A 12 -3.94 -2.31 -4.85
C ILE A 12 -3.40 -3.03 -6.09
N ASP A 13 -2.07 -3.16 -6.20
CA ASP A 13 -1.44 -3.84 -7.34
C ASP A 13 -1.43 -5.35 -7.09
N ASN A 14 -2.58 -5.96 -7.19
CA ASN A 14 -2.76 -7.35 -6.77
C ASN A 14 -3.05 -8.33 -7.90
N LYS A 15 -2.88 -7.94 -9.15
CA LYS A 15 -3.27 -8.81 -10.28
C LYS A 15 -2.57 -10.17 -10.26
N ILE A 16 -1.30 -10.19 -9.86
CA ILE A 16 -0.55 -11.45 -9.83
C ILE A 16 -0.98 -12.37 -8.69
N TYR A 17 -1.75 -11.85 -7.74
CA TYR A 17 -2.19 -12.63 -6.57
C TYR A 17 -3.60 -13.19 -6.71
N VAL A 18 -4.32 -12.79 -7.75
CA VAL A 18 -5.67 -13.32 -7.97
C VAL A 18 -5.59 -14.51 -8.93
N ASN A 19 -6.59 -15.35 -8.89
CA ASN A 19 -6.65 -16.52 -9.78
C ASN A 19 -6.96 -16.10 -11.22
N PRO A 20 -6.61 -16.94 -12.21
CA PRO A 20 -6.95 -16.63 -13.60
C PRO A 20 -8.45 -16.38 -13.73
N GLY A 21 -8.79 -15.31 -14.38
CA GLY A 21 -10.19 -14.91 -14.57
C GLY A 21 -10.77 -14.05 -13.47
N GLU A 22 -10.04 -13.88 -12.37
CA GLU A 22 -10.48 -12.97 -11.31
C GLU A 22 -9.95 -11.57 -11.56
N LEU A 23 -10.69 -10.58 -11.09
CA LEU A 23 -10.33 -9.18 -11.30
C LEU A 23 -9.41 -8.67 -10.20
N SER A 24 -8.50 -7.78 -10.58
CA SER A 24 -7.69 -7.02 -9.62
C SER A 24 -8.56 -5.95 -8.96
N VAL A 25 -7.99 -5.28 -7.95
CA VAL A 25 -8.67 -4.16 -7.28
C VAL A 25 -9.06 -3.09 -8.30
N LYS A 26 -8.13 -2.69 -9.15
CA LYS A 26 -8.38 -1.66 -10.16
C LYS A 26 -9.50 -2.09 -11.10
N GLU A 27 -9.47 -3.32 -11.56
CA GLU A 27 -10.48 -3.83 -12.48
C GLU A 27 -11.87 -3.85 -11.85
N HIS A 28 -11.96 -4.24 -10.57
CA HIS A 28 -13.22 -4.20 -9.84
C HIS A 28 -13.76 -2.77 -9.74
N LEU A 29 -12.88 -1.83 -9.43
CA LEU A 29 -13.29 -0.44 -9.30
C LEU A 29 -13.78 0.13 -10.62
N GLU A 30 -13.10 -0.19 -11.70
CA GLU A 30 -13.51 0.26 -13.03
C GLU A 30 -14.86 -0.33 -13.42
N ASP A 31 -15.04 -1.61 -13.12
CA ASP A 31 -16.25 -2.32 -13.48
C ASP A 31 -17.49 -1.78 -12.75
N GLN A 32 -17.32 -1.36 -11.50
CA GLN A 32 -18.44 -0.96 -10.67
C GLN A 32 -18.76 0.52 -10.72
N SER A 33 -17.83 1.36 -11.11
CA SER A 33 -18.03 2.81 -10.96
C SER A 33 -18.12 3.57 -12.26
N GLY A 34 -17.49 3.11 -13.31
CA GLY A 34 -17.42 3.87 -14.55
C GLY A 34 -16.43 5.05 -14.49
N TYR A 35 -15.75 5.23 -13.36
CA TYR A 35 -14.72 6.27 -13.25
C TYR A 35 -13.45 5.83 -13.95
N VAL A 36 -12.57 6.78 -14.21
CA VAL A 36 -11.26 6.49 -14.78
C VAL A 36 -10.26 6.31 -13.66
N PHE A 37 -9.57 5.17 -13.65
CA PHE A 37 -8.57 4.86 -12.62
C PHE A 37 -7.20 4.74 -13.24
N LYS A 38 -6.21 5.37 -12.60
CA LYS A 38 -4.82 5.21 -12.98
C LYS A 38 -4.10 4.58 -11.80
N GLN A 39 -3.50 3.42 -12.02
CA GLN A 39 -2.78 2.73 -10.98
C GLN A 39 -1.32 3.14 -10.99
N LEU A 40 -0.92 3.82 -9.93
CA LEU A 40 0.47 4.14 -9.66
C LEU A 40 1.08 3.16 -8.66
N ALA A 41 0.22 2.42 -7.96
CA ALA A 41 0.62 1.43 -6.98
C ALA A 41 1.47 0.34 -7.63
N VAL A 42 2.48 -0.12 -6.91
CA VAL A 42 3.40 -1.15 -7.37
C VAL A 42 3.60 -2.18 -6.28
N ASP A 43 3.43 -3.45 -6.63
CA ASP A 43 3.67 -4.56 -5.72
C ASP A 43 5.09 -4.46 -5.15
N GLY A 44 5.21 -4.59 -3.84
CA GLY A 44 6.49 -4.52 -3.15
C GLY A 44 6.91 -3.14 -2.68
N HIS A 45 6.24 -2.09 -3.13
CA HIS A 45 6.63 -0.75 -2.74
C HIS A 45 6.42 -0.49 -1.25
N ARG A 46 7.27 0.35 -0.70
CA ARG A 46 7.21 0.85 0.67
C ARG A 46 6.86 2.34 0.63
N THR A 47 6.65 2.90 1.80
CA THR A 47 6.30 4.32 1.92
C THR A 47 7.30 5.21 1.18
N GLN A 48 8.59 4.93 1.31
CA GLN A 48 9.62 5.74 0.66
C GLN A 48 9.50 5.68 -0.86
N ASP A 49 9.09 4.53 -1.41
CA ASP A 49 8.91 4.38 -2.85
C ASP A 49 7.72 5.20 -3.35
N VAL A 50 6.66 5.29 -2.55
CA VAL A 50 5.53 6.15 -2.90
C VAL A 50 6.00 7.61 -2.98
N ILE A 51 6.77 8.04 -2.00
CA ILE A 51 7.29 9.41 -1.98
C ILE A 51 8.23 9.66 -3.16
N ASN A 52 9.12 8.73 -3.44
CA ASN A 52 10.15 8.93 -4.45
C ASN A 52 9.65 8.76 -5.89
N TYR A 53 8.65 7.93 -6.11
CA TYR A 53 8.23 7.57 -7.47
C TYR A 53 6.76 7.83 -7.75
N GLN A 54 5.88 7.34 -6.89
CA GLN A 54 4.45 7.39 -7.21
C GLN A 54 3.89 8.81 -7.16
N LEU A 55 4.28 9.58 -6.14
CA LEU A 55 3.79 10.95 -6.02
C LEU A 55 4.22 11.82 -7.19
N ASP A 56 5.43 11.58 -7.71
CA ASP A 56 5.91 12.32 -8.86
C ASP A 56 5.12 12.03 -10.12
N SER A 57 4.41 10.92 -10.15
CA SER A 57 3.61 10.53 -11.31
C SER A 57 2.18 11.06 -11.25
N LEU A 58 1.80 11.72 -10.16
CA LEU A 58 0.47 12.34 -10.08
C LEU A 58 0.39 13.51 -11.04
N THR A 59 -0.80 13.68 -11.63
CA THR A 59 -1.02 14.77 -12.57
C THR A 59 -2.15 15.65 -12.09
N ASN A 60 -2.29 16.82 -12.72
CA ASN A 60 -3.37 17.73 -12.39
C ASN A 60 -4.75 17.20 -12.78
N LEU A 61 -4.78 16.13 -13.57
CA LEU A 61 -6.05 15.53 -13.98
C LEU A 61 -6.68 14.70 -12.88
N SER A 62 -5.87 14.27 -11.90
CA SER A 62 -6.40 13.43 -10.81
C SER A 62 -7.33 14.24 -9.93
N THR A 63 -8.57 13.79 -9.82
CA THR A 63 -9.57 14.45 -8.96
C THR A 63 -9.59 13.83 -7.57
N HIS A 64 -9.19 12.57 -7.46
CA HIS A 64 -9.18 11.84 -6.19
C HIS A 64 -7.96 10.94 -6.14
N ASN A 65 -7.41 10.76 -4.96
CA ASN A 65 -6.28 9.87 -4.75
C ASN A 65 -6.63 8.89 -3.65
N VAL A 66 -6.35 7.62 -3.91
CA VAL A 66 -6.52 6.55 -2.91
C VAL A 66 -5.15 6.00 -2.60
N LEU A 67 -4.81 5.93 -1.34
CA LEU A 67 -3.49 5.48 -0.90
C LEU A 67 -3.62 4.32 0.07
N SER A 68 -2.92 3.23 -0.23
CA SER A 68 -2.80 2.09 0.68
C SER A 68 -1.34 1.66 0.71
N ILE A 69 -0.65 1.99 1.80
CA ILE A 69 0.78 1.74 1.91
C ILE A 69 1.15 1.44 3.35
N GLY A 70 2.26 0.75 3.56
CA GLY A 70 2.81 0.52 4.89
C GLY A 70 3.03 -0.95 5.21
N GLY A 71 2.35 -1.86 4.51
CA GLY A 71 2.49 -3.28 4.78
C GLY A 71 3.93 -3.77 4.59
N ASN A 72 4.57 -3.33 3.51
CA ASN A 72 5.95 -3.75 3.24
C ASN A 72 6.94 -3.11 4.19
N ASP A 73 6.66 -1.89 4.65
CA ASP A 73 7.46 -1.27 5.72
C ASP A 73 7.41 -2.12 6.97
N LEU A 74 6.20 -2.53 7.34
CA LEU A 74 6.00 -3.37 8.51
C LEU A 74 6.72 -4.70 8.37
N LEU A 75 6.56 -5.37 7.22
CA LEU A 75 7.20 -6.66 7.00
C LEU A 75 8.72 -6.55 7.06
N GLY A 76 9.27 -5.49 6.51
CA GLY A 76 10.70 -5.27 6.56
C GLY A 76 11.21 -5.12 7.98
N HIS A 77 10.49 -4.36 8.79
CA HIS A 77 10.86 -4.17 10.19
C HIS A 77 10.64 -5.43 11.01
N MET A 78 9.58 -6.16 10.73
CA MET A 78 9.33 -7.42 11.42
C MET A 78 10.42 -8.44 11.13
N SER A 79 10.88 -8.52 9.90
CA SER A 79 11.98 -9.41 9.55
C SER A 79 13.24 -9.07 10.33
N PHE A 80 13.54 -7.79 10.47
CA PHE A 80 14.67 -7.34 11.26
C PHE A 80 14.50 -7.70 12.73
N LEU A 81 13.31 -7.44 13.27
CA LEU A 81 13.03 -7.72 14.68
C LEU A 81 13.05 -9.21 14.99
N GLN A 82 12.60 -10.03 14.07
CA GLN A 82 12.60 -11.48 14.27
C GLN A 82 14.01 -12.04 14.41
N SER A 83 15.00 -11.38 13.86
CA SER A 83 16.37 -11.82 14.00
C SER A 83 16.88 -11.62 15.43
N SER A 84 16.14 -10.88 16.26
CA SER A 84 16.46 -10.68 17.68
C SER A 84 15.72 -11.73 18.49
N LEU A 85 16.09 -12.90 18.44
CA LEU A 85 15.48 -14.12 18.93
C LEU A 85 14.71 -14.10 20.27
N GLU A 86 14.88 -13.10 21.06
CA GLU A 86 14.28 -13.07 22.37
C GLU A 86 12.95 -12.36 22.47
N LEU A 87 12.45 -11.82 21.37
CA LEU A 87 11.20 -11.08 21.42
C LEU A 87 10.00 -12.01 21.39
N THR A 88 9.00 -11.71 22.21
CA THR A 88 7.73 -12.40 22.13
C THR A 88 6.91 -11.83 20.98
N VAL A 89 5.87 -12.53 20.60
CA VAL A 89 4.96 -12.03 19.56
C VAL A 89 4.37 -10.69 19.96
N VAL A 90 4.02 -10.53 21.24
CA VAL A 90 3.44 -9.27 21.71
C VAL A 90 4.44 -8.14 21.55
N GLU A 91 5.68 -8.37 21.92
CA GLU A 91 6.72 -7.36 21.81
C GLU A 91 6.95 -6.96 20.35
N LEU A 92 6.94 -7.94 19.44
CA LEU A 92 7.08 -7.66 18.03
C LEU A 92 5.95 -6.78 17.51
N LEU A 93 4.72 -7.10 17.92
CA LEU A 93 3.57 -6.33 17.46
C LEU A 93 3.58 -4.92 18.03
N GLU A 94 3.97 -4.77 19.28
CA GLU A 94 4.04 -3.45 19.89
C GLU A 94 5.08 -2.58 19.20
N GLN A 95 6.23 -3.14 18.88
CA GLN A 95 7.27 -2.39 18.18
C GLN A 95 6.84 -2.03 16.77
N ALA A 96 6.20 -2.94 16.07
CA ALA A 96 5.73 -2.68 14.73
C ALA A 96 4.69 -1.56 14.70
N VAL A 97 3.76 -1.55 15.63
CA VAL A 97 2.76 -0.50 15.74
C VAL A 97 3.42 0.85 16.02
N GLY A 98 4.41 0.87 16.89
CA GLY A 98 5.14 2.10 17.18
C GLY A 98 5.85 2.67 15.97
N LEU A 99 6.34 1.81 15.06
CA LEU A 99 7.00 2.26 13.86
C LEU A 99 6.02 2.81 12.83
N LEU A 100 4.82 2.26 12.78
CA LEU A 100 3.83 2.67 11.78
C LEU A 100 3.00 3.86 12.19
N ALA A 101 2.85 4.08 13.48
CA ALA A 101 1.92 5.07 13.96
C ALA A 101 2.50 5.91 15.08
N PRO A 102 3.58 6.62 14.79
CA PRO A 102 4.24 7.41 15.83
C PRO A 102 3.37 8.50 16.40
N ILE A 103 2.35 8.89 15.68
CA ILE A 103 1.49 9.94 16.14
C ILE A 103 0.40 9.50 17.04
N LYS A 104 0.30 8.22 17.27
CA LYS A 104 -0.76 7.77 18.00
C LYS A 104 -0.70 8.06 19.42
N LYS A 105 0.14 8.59 19.89
CA LYS A 105 0.19 8.91 21.12
C LYS A 105 -0.48 9.85 21.59
N ARG A 106 -1.01 9.91 22.14
CA ARG A 106 -1.65 10.80 22.53
C ARG A 106 -1.56 10.96 23.34
#